data_0253d0423b21ae969f3b59a5c7a6ecc8
#
_entry.id   0253d0423b21ae969f3b59a5c7a6ecc8
#
_cell.length_a   1.000
_cell.length_b   1.000
_cell.length_c   1.000
_cell.angle_alpha   90.00
_cell.angle_beta   90.00
_cell.angle_gamma   90.00
#
_symmetry.space_group_name_H-M   'P 1'
#
loop_
_entity.id
_entity.type
_entity.pdbx_description
1 polymer ?
#
loop_
_entity_poly.entity_id
_entity_poly.type
_entity_poly.pdbx_seq_one_letter_code
_entity_poly.pdbx_strand_id
1 'polypeptide(L)'
;MDIRHRFAAPPSLRSAREFLVRLRLWPAALLWALRAVRARRRLRAAVPGLRRVVCGPVRLYGRTVADYTASDAAATDVEQVCDLLDAAQVPYFLVPGEPGTGGQRQVIGVAEAYRATVLARAARHFAGTAGFVGAVGPDGAVRSAVLWADGRLPRALRRADVLRTGVVRLGPQGQVLGGLETGCDIEFWRHGRDLGADPGHLTVPGARLPDVFEAALVAPRRNPVSEVLPVAAQQPAVVAGRRRPVPTFAAFAEPGIDEVRFPVDAVYTWVDGDDPVMAAKRQAHQLRSGSVIAARETGASRYTSHDELRYALRSLEMYAGFVRHVYLVTDAQVPDWLDPDAEGLTVVDHRDILPADALPVFNSHAIESRLHHIPGLSERYLYFNDDVFINRPVRAEHFFHGNGIARIPLSPLKLGVGDPHPLEPAPNSAGKNTREVIRRFHGRLITHKSLHTPHPQLLSVMREMESLGIEELARTSYSRFRSTTDVAPASTLHHHWAIATGRAVPAEYRFRYVQLGTPDMRRRLARLEAGEDVDFFCLNDVDTAPADRAAAQLAMRAFLERKYPFRSRFERAAPVAPRPSRLTLPVN
;
A
#
# COMPACT_ATOMS: atom_id res chain seq x y z
N MET A 1 51.25 36.85 -20.42
CA MET A 1 50.58 38.06 -20.97
C MET A 1 49.99 37.68 -22.28
N ASP A 2 48.72 37.26 -22.29
CA ASP A 2 47.91 37.31 -23.54
C ASP A 2 46.44 37.17 -23.16
N ILE A 3 45.74 38.29 -23.16
CA ILE A 3 44.33 38.43 -22.83
C ILE A 3 43.58 38.37 -24.16
N ARG A 4 42.96 37.22 -24.46
CA ARG A 4 41.99 37.12 -25.59
C ARG A 4 40.58 37.30 -25.06
N HIS A 5 39.99 38.43 -25.30
CA HIS A 5 38.57 38.73 -25.20
C HIS A 5 37.75 37.74 -26.06
N ARG A 6 36.93 36.93 -25.43
CA ARG A 6 35.84 36.20 -26.13
C ARG A 6 34.64 37.13 -26.22
N PHE A 7 34.39 37.64 -27.37
CA PHE A 7 33.12 38.25 -27.73
C PHE A 7 32.05 37.17 -27.73
N ALA A 8 31.00 37.35 -26.92
CA ALA A 8 29.82 36.50 -26.95
C ALA A 8 29.04 36.78 -28.23
N ALA A 9 28.68 35.75 -28.99
CA ALA A 9 27.85 35.84 -30.16
C ALA A 9 26.45 36.41 -29.81
N PRO A 10 25.82 37.21 -30.68
CA PRO A 10 24.50 37.77 -30.41
C PRO A 10 23.44 36.67 -30.35
N PRO A 11 22.40 36.82 -29.48
CA PRO A 11 21.37 35.81 -29.32
C PRO A 11 20.66 35.53 -30.65
N SER A 12 20.54 34.24 -30.98
CA SER A 12 19.94 33.80 -32.23
C SER A 12 18.47 34.29 -32.34
N LEU A 13 17.99 34.58 -33.57
CA LEU A 13 16.61 35.00 -33.87
C LEU A 13 15.54 34.08 -33.25
N ARG A 14 15.87 32.83 -32.93
CA ARG A 14 15.01 31.90 -32.15
C ARG A 14 14.81 32.36 -30.71
N SER A 15 15.85 32.81 -30.02
CA SER A 15 15.76 33.29 -28.63
C SER A 15 14.96 34.61 -28.52
N ALA A 16 15.06 35.48 -29.47
CA ALA A 16 14.27 36.71 -29.52
C ALA A 16 12.77 36.44 -29.78
N ARG A 17 12.46 35.48 -30.65
CA ARG A 17 11.07 35.06 -30.90
C ARG A 17 10.45 34.35 -29.68
N GLU A 18 11.20 33.51 -28.98
CA GLU A 18 10.77 32.89 -27.75
C GLU A 18 10.59 33.92 -26.62
N PHE A 19 11.46 34.93 -26.53
CA PHE A 19 11.35 36.02 -25.58
C PHE A 19 10.13 36.90 -25.84
N LEU A 20 9.85 37.26 -27.11
CA LEU A 20 8.66 38.00 -27.49
C LEU A 20 7.36 37.22 -27.30
N VAL A 21 7.37 35.90 -27.51
CA VAL A 21 6.22 35.02 -27.19
C VAL A 21 5.98 34.95 -25.68
N ARG A 22 7.03 34.91 -24.89
CA ARG A 22 6.93 34.97 -23.40
C ARG A 22 6.38 36.31 -22.93
N LEU A 23 6.84 37.42 -23.49
CA LEU A 23 6.33 38.76 -23.15
C LEU A 23 4.86 38.97 -23.51
N ARG A 24 4.38 38.42 -24.65
CA ARG A 24 2.95 38.47 -25.03
C ARG A 24 2.04 37.61 -24.18
N LEU A 25 2.58 36.55 -23.55
CA LEU A 25 1.82 35.65 -22.65
C LEU A 25 1.77 36.14 -21.19
N TRP A 26 2.61 37.09 -20.81
CA TRP A 26 2.73 37.60 -19.44
C TRP A 26 1.43 38.25 -18.90
N PRO A 27 0.71 39.11 -19.65
CA PRO A 27 -0.54 39.69 -19.16
C PRO A 27 -1.63 38.65 -18.93
N ALA A 28 -1.73 37.68 -19.85
CA ALA A 28 -2.72 36.60 -19.73
C ALA A 28 -2.42 35.66 -18.54
N ALA A 29 -1.13 35.34 -18.28
CA ALA A 29 -0.70 34.56 -17.15
C ALA A 29 -0.91 35.29 -15.84
N LEU A 30 -0.63 36.61 -15.78
CA LEU A 30 -0.85 37.42 -14.60
C LEU A 30 -2.35 37.52 -14.25
N LEU A 31 -3.20 37.79 -15.27
CA LEU A 31 -4.66 37.83 -15.12
C LEU A 31 -5.22 36.49 -14.63
N TRP A 32 -4.70 35.38 -15.15
CA TRP A 32 -5.06 34.04 -14.69
C TRP A 32 -4.63 33.84 -13.24
N ALA A 33 -3.41 34.20 -12.87
CA ALA A 33 -2.90 34.08 -11.50
C ALA A 33 -3.74 34.89 -10.51
N LEU A 34 -4.12 36.13 -10.86
CA LEU A 34 -4.98 36.97 -10.02
C LEU A 34 -6.38 36.37 -9.85
N ARG A 35 -6.97 35.83 -10.92
CA ARG A 35 -8.27 35.14 -10.88
C ARG A 35 -8.18 33.88 -10.01
N ALA A 36 -7.13 33.06 -10.18
CA ALA A 36 -6.89 31.88 -9.37
C ALA A 36 -6.75 32.23 -7.87
N VAL A 37 -6.01 33.28 -7.52
CA VAL A 37 -5.88 33.75 -6.13
C VAL A 37 -7.25 34.14 -5.54
N ARG A 38 -8.08 34.89 -6.30
CA ARG A 38 -9.43 35.25 -5.86
C ARG A 38 -10.34 34.04 -5.70
N ALA A 39 -10.31 33.11 -6.66
CA ALA A 39 -11.08 31.87 -6.62
C ALA A 39 -10.68 30.99 -5.41
N ARG A 40 -9.38 30.83 -5.17
CA ARG A 40 -8.86 30.09 -4.01
C ARG A 40 -9.23 30.74 -2.67
N ARG A 41 -9.29 32.07 -2.58
CA ARG A 41 -9.77 32.76 -1.39
C ARG A 41 -11.27 32.49 -1.14
N ARG A 42 -12.10 32.55 -2.17
CA ARG A 42 -13.54 32.23 -2.11
C ARG A 42 -13.74 30.76 -1.70
N LEU A 43 -13.01 29.84 -2.33
CA LEU A 43 -13.07 28.41 -2.02
C LEU A 43 -12.76 28.15 -0.54
N ARG A 44 -11.69 28.76 -0.01
CA ARG A 44 -11.30 28.63 1.40
C ARG A 44 -12.34 29.18 2.37
N ALA A 45 -13.05 30.26 1.98
CA ALA A 45 -14.14 30.81 2.78
C ALA A 45 -15.40 29.93 2.76
N ALA A 46 -15.67 29.27 1.62
CA ALA A 46 -16.86 28.45 1.42
C ALA A 46 -16.72 27.01 1.93
N VAL A 47 -15.51 26.46 1.97
CA VAL A 47 -15.28 25.06 2.35
C VAL A 47 -14.43 25.00 3.63
N PRO A 48 -15.05 24.67 4.78
CA PRO A 48 -14.34 24.51 6.03
C PRO A 48 -13.28 23.38 5.97
N GLY A 49 -12.20 23.52 6.75
CA GLY A 49 -11.19 22.47 6.88
C GLY A 49 -10.18 22.37 5.71
N LEU A 50 -10.22 23.29 4.72
CA LEU A 50 -9.21 23.33 3.68
C LEU A 50 -7.87 23.86 4.20
N ARG A 51 -6.81 23.08 3.97
CA ARG A 51 -5.42 23.46 4.30
C ARG A 51 -4.56 23.53 3.04
N ARG A 52 -3.62 24.49 3.03
CA ARG A 52 -2.60 24.53 1.96
C ARG A 52 -1.63 23.37 2.13
N VAL A 53 -1.34 22.70 1.03
CA VAL A 53 -0.44 21.56 0.99
C VAL A 53 0.53 21.66 -0.17
N VAL A 54 1.69 21.03 -0.02
CA VAL A 54 2.68 20.85 -1.07
C VAL A 54 2.68 19.38 -1.44
N CYS A 55 2.32 19.08 -2.69
CA CYS A 55 2.35 17.72 -3.23
C CYS A 55 3.39 17.68 -4.35
N GLY A 56 4.59 17.17 -4.06
CA GLY A 56 5.71 17.27 -4.97
C GLY A 56 6.02 18.73 -5.33
N PRO A 57 6.09 19.11 -6.62
CA PRO A 57 6.37 20.49 -7.03
C PRO A 57 5.13 21.42 -7.00
N VAL A 58 3.95 20.91 -6.62
CA VAL A 58 2.67 21.62 -6.78
C VAL A 58 2.12 22.09 -5.42
N ARG A 59 1.58 23.31 -5.39
CA ARG A 59 0.88 23.86 -4.22
C ARG A 59 -0.63 23.82 -4.45
N LEU A 60 -1.33 23.03 -3.65
CA LEU A 60 -2.77 22.82 -3.72
C LEU A 60 -3.47 23.13 -2.40
N TYR A 61 -4.75 22.80 -2.35
CA TYR A 61 -5.50 22.65 -1.11
C TYR A 61 -5.88 21.19 -0.90
N GLY A 62 -5.70 20.72 0.33
CA GLY A 62 -6.20 19.43 0.77
C GLY A 62 -7.38 19.61 1.72
N ARG A 63 -8.26 18.62 1.76
CA ARG A 63 -9.42 18.55 2.65
C ARG A 63 -9.11 17.56 3.78
N THR A 64 -9.29 17.99 5.03
CA THR A 64 -9.25 17.07 6.16
C THR A 64 -10.46 16.14 6.09
N VAL A 65 -10.20 14.83 6.23
CA VAL A 65 -11.23 13.78 6.24
C VAL A 65 -11.38 13.20 7.64
N ALA A 66 -12.57 12.65 7.93
CA ALA A 66 -12.87 12.02 9.22
C ALA A 66 -12.46 10.55 9.25
N ASP A 67 -12.30 9.94 8.07
CA ASP A 67 -11.91 8.55 7.88
C ASP A 67 -11.21 8.39 6.52
N TYR A 68 -10.42 7.31 6.36
CA TYR A 68 -9.70 7.07 5.12
C TYR A 68 -9.34 5.59 4.93
N THR A 69 -9.82 5.03 3.82
CA THR A 69 -9.19 3.87 3.18
C THR A 69 -8.85 4.23 1.73
N ALA A 70 -7.78 3.67 1.19
CA ALA A 70 -7.38 3.95 -0.18
C ALA A 70 -8.44 3.48 -1.19
N SER A 71 -9.14 2.38 -0.90
CA SER A 71 -10.21 1.85 -1.74
C SER A 71 -11.46 2.74 -1.76
N ASP A 72 -11.89 3.30 -0.62
CA ASP A 72 -13.02 4.23 -0.58
C ASP A 72 -12.69 5.58 -1.22
N ALA A 73 -11.44 6.01 -1.05
CA ALA A 73 -10.95 7.21 -1.71
C ALA A 73 -11.01 7.08 -3.23
N ALA A 74 -10.52 5.96 -3.79
CA ALA A 74 -10.56 5.69 -5.21
C ALA A 74 -12.01 5.54 -5.74
N ALA A 75 -12.88 4.84 -5.00
CA ALA A 75 -14.28 4.70 -5.35
C ALA A 75 -15.00 6.06 -5.37
N THR A 76 -14.68 6.95 -4.43
CA THR A 76 -15.24 8.31 -4.40
C THR A 76 -14.76 9.14 -5.59
N ASP A 77 -13.47 9.05 -5.94
CA ASP A 77 -12.92 9.83 -7.05
C ASP A 77 -13.51 9.40 -8.39
N VAL A 78 -13.73 8.10 -8.63
CA VAL A 78 -14.37 7.62 -9.87
C VAL A 78 -15.85 7.97 -9.91
N GLU A 79 -16.57 7.83 -8.79
CA GLU A 79 -17.98 8.21 -8.68
C GLU A 79 -18.20 9.68 -9.07
N GLN A 80 -17.37 10.60 -8.56
CA GLN A 80 -17.45 12.03 -8.91
C GLN A 80 -17.20 12.30 -10.40
N VAL A 81 -16.32 11.52 -11.05
CA VAL A 81 -16.09 11.63 -12.49
C VAL A 81 -17.29 11.06 -13.26
N CYS A 82 -17.84 9.92 -12.86
CA CYS A 82 -19.03 9.35 -13.47
C CYS A 82 -20.23 10.31 -13.36
N ASP A 83 -20.49 10.88 -12.19
CA ASP A 83 -21.58 11.84 -11.95
C ASP A 83 -21.44 13.10 -12.85
N LEU A 84 -20.19 13.58 -13.01
CA LEU A 84 -19.89 14.67 -13.92
C LEU A 84 -20.27 14.31 -15.37
N LEU A 85 -19.88 13.11 -15.84
CA LEU A 85 -20.08 12.65 -17.21
C LEU A 85 -21.55 12.36 -17.49
N ASP A 86 -22.25 11.74 -16.54
CA ASP A 86 -23.72 11.50 -16.59
C ASP A 86 -24.49 12.82 -16.69
N ALA A 87 -24.17 13.80 -15.83
CA ALA A 87 -24.78 15.14 -15.86
C ALA A 87 -24.45 15.92 -17.14
N ALA A 88 -23.34 15.62 -17.78
CA ALA A 88 -22.94 16.19 -19.06
C ALA A 88 -23.49 15.43 -20.27
N GLN A 89 -24.15 14.28 -20.05
CA GLN A 89 -24.61 13.34 -21.09
C GLN A 89 -23.47 12.93 -22.03
N VAL A 90 -22.27 12.71 -21.47
CA VAL A 90 -21.07 12.28 -22.21
C VAL A 90 -20.91 10.78 -22.04
N PRO A 91 -20.91 9.99 -23.11
CA PRO A 91 -20.61 8.56 -23.03
C PRO A 91 -19.20 8.30 -22.52
N TYR A 92 -19.07 7.34 -21.63
CA TYR A 92 -17.79 6.95 -21.03
C TYR A 92 -17.75 5.45 -20.75
N PHE A 93 -16.56 4.93 -20.49
CA PHE A 93 -16.35 3.53 -20.15
C PHE A 93 -15.17 3.38 -19.20
N LEU A 94 -15.24 2.38 -18.31
CA LEU A 94 -14.13 2.00 -17.45
C LEU A 94 -13.04 1.34 -18.29
N VAL A 95 -11.80 1.76 -18.12
CA VAL A 95 -10.61 1.16 -18.73
C VAL A 95 -9.88 0.35 -17.66
N PRO A 96 -9.48 -0.91 -17.93
CA PRO A 96 -8.68 -1.70 -16.99
C PRO A 96 -7.37 -0.99 -16.62
N GLY A 97 -7.06 -0.92 -15.32
CA GLY A 97 -5.81 -0.33 -14.84
C GLY A 97 -4.63 -1.30 -14.97
N GLU A 98 -3.43 -0.77 -15.24
CA GLU A 98 -2.23 -1.62 -15.29
C GLU A 98 -1.95 -2.30 -13.94
N PRO A 99 -1.66 -3.61 -13.94
CA PRO A 99 -1.18 -4.31 -12.75
C PRO A 99 0.09 -3.64 -12.22
N GLY A 100 0.17 -3.41 -10.91
CA GLY A 100 1.38 -2.89 -10.26
C GLY A 100 1.51 -1.37 -10.17
N THR A 101 0.59 -0.58 -10.74
CA THR A 101 0.62 0.91 -10.65
C THR A 101 0.06 1.45 -9.32
N GLY A 102 0.25 0.79 -8.19
CA GLY A 102 -0.30 1.19 -6.90
C GLY A 102 -1.84 1.12 -6.80
N GLY A 103 -2.43 0.55 -7.68
CA GLY A 103 -3.58 -0.15 -8.16
C GLY A 103 -4.96 0.12 -7.62
N GLN A 104 -5.25 1.15 -6.86
CA GLN A 104 -6.65 1.48 -6.54
C GLN A 104 -7.20 2.61 -7.41
N ARG A 105 -6.36 3.23 -8.23
CA ARG A 105 -6.76 4.30 -9.15
C ARG A 105 -7.51 3.72 -10.34
N GLN A 106 -8.71 4.25 -10.58
CA GLN A 106 -9.54 3.87 -11.70
C GLN A 106 -9.33 4.80 -12.90
N VAL A 107 -9.62 4.30 -14.09
CA VAL A 107 -9.41 4.99 -15.35
C VAL A 107 -10.71 5.02 -16.14
N ILE A 108 -11.14 6.19 -16.57
CA ILE A 108 -12.35 6.41 -17.37
C ILE A 108 -11.95 6.86 -18.76
N GLY A 109 -12.35 6.10 -19.77
CA GLY A 109 -12.19 6.44 -21.19
C GLY A 109 -13.36 7.29 -21.68
N VAL A 110 -13.04 8.33 -22.44
CA VAL A 110 -14.01 9.22 -23.10
C VAL A 110 -13.53 9.50 -24.53
N ALA A 111 -14.43 9.52 -25.51
CA ALA A 111 -14.04 9.88 -26.87
C ALA A 111 -13.53 11.33 -26.95
N GLU A 112 -12.44 11.54 -27.69
CA GLU A 112 -11.77 12.85 -27.85
C GLU A 112 -12.73 13.97 -28.26
N ALA A 113 -13.74 13.65 -29.07
CA ALA A 113 -14.75 14.60 -29.51
C ALA A 113 -15.47 15.32 -28.36
N TYR A 114 -15.56 14.67 -27.19
CA TYR A 114 -16.17 15.25 -25.98
C TYR A 114 -15.22 16.03 -25.09
N ARG A 115 -13.90 16.11 -25.41
CA ARG A 115 -12.89 16.77 -24.57
C ARG A 115 -13.32 18.18 -24.14
N ALA A 116 -13.74 19.01 -25.09
CA ALA A 116 -14.15 20.39 -24.81
C ALA A 116 -15.34 20.45 -23.83
N THR A 117 -16.32 19.59 -24.02
CA THR A 117 -17.50 19.46 -23.16
C THR A 117 -17.11 19.01 -21.76
N VAL A 118 -16.30 17.95 -21.64
CA VAL A 118 -15.81 17.43 -20.35
C VAL A 118 -15.07 18.52 -19.59
N LEU A 119 -14.11 19.20 -20.19
CA LEU A 119 -13.34 20.24 -19.53
C LEU A 119 -14.20 21.43 -19.08
N ALA A 120 -15.17 21.85 -19.92
CA ALA A 120 -16.08 22.94 -19.56
C ALA A 120 -17.04 22.58 -18.43
N ARG A 121 -17.56 21.35 -18.44
CA ARG A 121 -18.46 20.84 -17.39
C ARG A 121 -17.70 20.59 -16.10
N ALA A 122 -16.52 19.97 -16.14
CA ALA A 122 -15.68 19.74 -14.97
C ALA A 122 -15.29 21.04 -14.27
N ALA A 123 -14.90 22.07 -15.02
CA ALA A 123 -14.59 23.38 -14.46
C ALA A 123 -15.76 24.03 -13.70
N ARG A 124 -17.01 23.73 -14.08
CA ARG A 124 -18.21 24.21 -13.36
C ARG A 124 -18.56 23.29 -12.19
N HIS A 125 -18.55 21.98 -12.41
CA HIS A 125 -18.92 20.98 -11.42
C HIS A 125 -18.01 21.04 -10.19
N PHE A 126 -16.70 21.15 -10.41
CA PHE A 126 -15.71 21.18 -9.34
C PHE A 126 -15.31 22.59 -8.87
N ALA A 127 -15.94 23.65 -9.38
CA ALA A 127 -15.60 25.06 -9.05
C ALA A 127 -15.65 25.36 -7.54
N GLY A 128 -16.58 24.74 -6.82
CA GLY A 128 -16.78 24.87 -5.36
C GLY A 128 -16.04 23.83 -4.53
N THR A 129 -15.13 23.06 -5.11
CA THR A 129 -14.43 21.97 -4.43
C THR A 129 -12.91 22.17 -4.42
N ALA A 130 -12.20 21.42 -3.56
CA ALA A 130 -10.74 21.36 -3.56
C ALA A 130 -10.18 20.38 -4.63
N GLY A 131 -11.00 20.01 -5.61
CA GLY A 131 -10.61 19.09 -6.67
C GLY A 131 -9.43 19.63 -7.49
N PHE A 132 -8.39 18.82 -7.63
CA PHE A 132 -7.27 19.12 -8.52
C PHE A 132 -7.47 18.49 -9.90
N VAL A 133 -6.78 19.02 -10.88
CA VAL A 133 -6.57 18.39 -12.19
C VAL A 133 -5.13 18.53 -12.59
N GLY A 134 -4.54 17.44 -13.04
CA GLY A 134 -3.15 17.39 -13.51
C GLY A 134 -2.98 16.56 -14.77
N ALA A 135 -2.00 16.90 -15.60
CA ALA A 135 -1.62 16.09 -16.74
C ALA A 135 -0.77 14.90 -16.26
N VAL A 136 -1.14 13.72 -16.74
CA VAL A 136 -0.41 12.48 -16.44
C VAL A 136 0.70 12.31 -17.48
N GLY A 137 1.93 12.13 -17.01
CA GLY A 137 3.08 11.85 -17.86
C GLY A 137 3.13 10.39 -18.33
N PRO A 138 4.05 10.04 -19.24
CA PRO A 138 4.23 8.67 -19.72
C PRO A 138 4.57 7.66 -18.62
N ASP A 139 5.19 8.13 -17.52
CA ASP A 139 5.51 7.36 -16.32
C ASP A 139 4.36 7.27 -15.29
N GLY A 140 3.17 7.74 -15.66
CA GLY A 140 2.00 7.76 -14.78
C GLY A 140 2.04 8.84 -13.68
N ALA A 141 3.08 9.68 -13.63
CA ALA A 141 3.21 10.74 -12.64
C ALA A 141 2.54 12.05 -13.06
N VAL A 142 2.00 12.78 -12.08
CA VAL A 142 1.48 14.14 -12.27
C VAL A 142 2.53 15.14 -11.77
N ARG A 143 3.16 15.87 -12.69
CA ARG A 143 4.20 16.87 -12.37
C ARG A 143 3.68 18.29 -12.30
N SER A 144 2.51 18.54 -12.87
CA SER A 144 1.84 19.85 -12.83
C SER A 144 0.35 19.64 -12.60
N ALA A 145 -0.20 20.36 -11.64
CA ALA A 145 -1.63 20.34 -11.37
C ALA A 145 -2.11 21.72 -10.93
N VAL A 146 -3.40 21.96 -11.13
CA VAL A 146 -4.12 23.15 -10.66
C VAL A 146 -5.42 22.72 -9.99
N LEU A 147 -6.10 23.63 -9.29
CA LEU A 147 -7.45 23.37 -8.84
C LEU A 147 -8.44 23.66 -9.96
N TRP A 148 -9.50 22.87 -10.08
CA TRP A 148 -10.63 23.21 -10.96
C TRP A 148 -11.21 24.59 -10.64
N ALA A 149 -11.22 24.95 -9.37
CA ALA A 149 -11.64 26.27 -8.89
C ALA A 149 -10.80 27.44 -9.42
N ASP A 150 -9.59 27.21 -9.92
CA ASP A 150 -8.74 28.26 -10.53
C ASP A 150 -9.32 28.79 -11.85
N GLY A 151 -10.34 28.13 -12.40
CA GLY A 151 -11.06 28.52 -13.59
C GLY A 151 -10.48 27.93 -14.87
N ARG A 152 -10.19 28.77 -15.89
CA ARG A 152 -9.70 28.26 -17.18
C ARG A 152 -8.36 27.54 -17.04
N LEU A 153 -8.32 26.29 -17.46
CA LEU A 153 -7.12 25.45 -17.39
C LEU A 153 -5.97 25.98 -18.27
N PRO A 154 -4.71 25.81 -17.84
CA PRO A 154 -3.54 26.03 -18.67
C PRO A 154 -3.60 25.23 -20.00
N ARG A 155 -2.95 25.76 -21.04
CA ARG A 155 -2.97 25.12 -22.37
C ARG A 155 -2.46 23.68 -22.33
N ALA A 156 -1.41 23.41 -21.55
CA ALA A 156 -0.85 22.07 -21.39
C ALA A 156 -1.90 21.08 -20.90
N LEU A 157 -2.65 21.42 -19.83
CA LEU A 157 -3.72 20.56 -19.29
C LEU A 157 -4.87 20.37 -20.29
N ARG A 158 -5.24 21.42 -21.02
CA ARG A 158 -6.32 21.33 -22.03
C ARG A 158 -5.99 20.41 -23.21
N ARG A 159 -4.71 20.15 -23.46
CA ARG A 159 -4.19 19.32 -24.56
C ARG A 159 -3.66 17.97 -24.10
N ALA A 160 -3.63 17.73 -22.81
CA ALA A 160 -3.15 16.45 -22.27
C ALA A 160 -4.12 15.32 -22.67
N ASP A 161 -3.57 14.20 -23.11
CA ASP A 161 -4.36 13.04 -23.52
C ASP A 161 -4.90 12.26 -22.32
N VAL A 162 -4.25 12.41 -21.16
CA VAL A 162 -4.68 11.83 -19.89
C VAL A 162 -4.66 12.90 -18.81
N LEU A 163 -5.78 13.08 -18.12
CA LEU A 163 -5.93 13.99 -17.00
C LEU A 163 -6.26 13.19 -15.74
N ARG A 164 -5.54 13.45 -14.66
CA ARG A 164 -5.92 12.96 -13.33
C ARG A 164 -6.68 14.01 -12.57
N THR A 165 -7.82 13.63 -11.99
CA THR A 165 -8.62 14.48 -11.11
C THR A 165 -8.93 13.76 -9.82
N GLY A 166 -8.99 14.51 -8.71
CA GLY A 166 -9.26 13.99 -7.39
C GLY A 166 -9.14 15.08 -6.33
N VAL A 167 -9.18 14.70 -5.08
CA VAL A 167 -9.02 15.59 -3.93
C VAL A 167 -7.81 15.15 -3.10
N VAL A 168 -6.93 16.09 -2.75
CA VAL A 168 -5.89 15.80 -1.76
C VAL A 168 -6.54 15.60 -0.39
N ARG A 169 -6.36 14.41 0.19
CA ARG A 169 -6.96 14.03 1.46
C ARG A 169 -5.94 14.17 2.58
N LEU A 170 -6.36 14.84 3.65
CA LEU A 170 -5.52 15.12 4.81
C LEU A 170 -6.08 14.42 6.04
N GLY A 171 -5.18 13.91 6.85
CA GLY A 171 -5.52 13.46 8.19
C GLY A 171 -5.74 14.62 9.16
N PRO A 172 -6.13 14.32 10.41
CA PRO A 172 -6.49 15.33 11.43
C PRO A 172 -5.37 16.34 11.71
N GLN A 173 -4.11 15.91 11.63
CA GLN A 173 -2.93 16.77 11.87
C GLN A 173 -2.43 17.49 10.60
N GLY A 174 -3.09 17.27 9.45
CA GLY A 174 -2.74 17.87 8.16
C GLY A 174 -1.75 17.06 7.33
N GLN A 175 -1.40 15.85 7.76
CA GLN A 175 -0.60 14.91 6.98
C GLN A 175 -1.35 14.47 5.71
N VAL A 176 -0.63 14.30 4.61
CA VAL A 176 -1.21 13.86 3.33
C VAL A 176 -1.41 12.34 3.37
N LEU A 177 -2.66 11.92 3.20
CA LEU A 177 -3.07 10.51 3.12
C LEU A 177 -3.22 10.04 1.68
N GLY A 178 -3.67 10.91 0.80
CA GLY A 178 -3.76 10.71 -0.63
C GLY A 178 -3.50 12.03 -1.36
N GLY A 179 -2.49 12.05 -2.21
CA GLY A 179 -2.02 13.22 -2.96
C GLY A 179 -2.28 13.12 -4.45
N LEU A 180 -1.30 13.56 -5.27
CA LEU A 180 -1.39 13.52 -6.73
C LEU A 180 -1.29 12.10 -7.33
N GLU A 181 -0.85 11.14 -6.55
CA GLU A 181 -0.79 9.72 -6.91
C GLU A 181 -2.16 9.04 -6.87
N THR A 182 -3.12 9.63 -6.16
CA THR A 182 -4.52 9.18 -6.08
C THR A 182 -5.40 9.92 -7.09
N GLY A 183 -6.69 9.59 -7.13
CA GLY A 183 -7.66 10.21 -8.04
C GLY A 183 -8.13 9.26 -9.13
N CYS A 184 -8.93 9.79 -10.05
CA CYS A 184 -9.40 9.10 -11.25
C CYS A 184 -8.72 9.69 -12.48
N ASP A 185 -8.21 8.84 -13.36
CA ASP A 185 -7.66 9.25 -14.65
C ASP A 185 -8.77 9.32 -15.69
N ILE A 186 -8.84 10.40 -16.45
CA ILE A 186 -9.73 10.58 -17.60
C ILE A 186 -8.86 10.50 -18.85
N GLU A 187 -9.09 9.49 -19.67
CA GLU A 187 -8.41 9.27 -20.95
C GLU A 187 -9.25 9.76 -22.12
N PHE A 188 -8.64 10.51 -23.03
CA PHE A 188 -9.29 10.96 -24.26
C PHE A 188 -8.90 10.04 -25.43
N TRP A 189 -9.81 9.13 -25.78
CA TRP A 189 -9.62 8.14 -26.83
C TRP A 189 -9.97 8.71 -28.19
N ARG A 190 -9.16 8.41 -29.20
CA ARG A 190 -9.32 8.92 -30.58
C ARG A 190 -9.84 7.83 -31.50
N HIS A 191 -10.55 8.22 -32.55
CA HIS A 191 -10.83 7.30 -33.65
C HIS A 191 -9.58 7.11 -34.50
N GLY A 192 -9.38 5.91 -35.05
CA GLY A 192 -8.24 5.58 -35.87
C GLY A 192 -8.12 6.47 -37.11
N ARG A 193 -9.26 6.84 -37.74
CA ARG A 193 -9.29 7.82 -38.87
C ARG A 193 -8.68 9.16 -38.52
N ASP A 194 -8.82 9.63 -37.30
CA ASP A 194 -8.28 10.92 -36.86
C ASP A 194 -6.76 10.84 -36.67
N LEU A 195 -6.22 9.64 -36.46
CA LEU A 195 -4.80 9.33 -36.30
C LEU A 195 -4.14 9.01 -37.65
N GLY A 196 -4.90 8.52 -38.63
CA GLY A 196 -4.41 8.29 -40.00
C GLY A 196 -3.87 9.53 -40.69
N ALA A 197 -4.35 10.70 -40.28
CA ALA A 197 -3.85 12.00 -40.75
C ALA A 197 -2.56 12.45 -40.05
N ASP A 198 -2.17 11.83 -38.92
CA ASP A 198 -0.96 12.14 -38.15
C ASP A 198 -0.29 10.86 -37.62
N PRO A 199 0.45 10.12 -38.50
CA PRO A 199 1.09 8.86 -38.15
C PRO A 199 2.09 8.94 -36.97
N GLY A 200 2.60 10.15 -36.68
CA GLY A 200 3.56 10.36 -35.57
C GLY A 200 2.98 10.18 -34.18
N HIS A 201 1.67 10.08 -34.03
CA HIS A 201 0.98 9.85 -32.75
C HIS A 201 0.62 8.38 -32.53
N LEU A 202 0.90 7.48 -33.46
CA LEU A 202 0.73 6.05 -33.26
C LEU A 202 1.80 5.50 -32.32
N THR A 203 1.49 5.49 -31.04
CA THR A 203 2.35 4.88 -30.01
C THR A 203 2.25 3.34 -29.99
N VAL A 204 1.40 2.76 -30.86
CA VAL A 204 1.15 1.31 -30.93
C VAL A 204 1.90 0.71 -32.10
N PRO A 205 3.07 0.07 -31.89
CA PRO A 205 3.74 -0.67 -32.95
C PRO A 205 2.88 -1.86 -33.41
N GLY A 206 2.54 -1.93 -34.68
CA GLY A 206 1.96 -3.13 -35.29
C GLY A 206 0.44 -3.19 -35.47
N ALA A 207 -0.34 -2.21 -35.05
CA ALA A 207 -1.78 -2.13 -35.34
C ALA A 207 -2.03 -1.70 -36.81
N ARG A 208 -1.66 -2.55 -37.77
CA ARG A 208 -1.85 -2.31 -39.21
C ARG A 208 -2.91 -3.22 -39.79
N LEU A 209 -4.16 -2.99 -39.40
CA LEU A 209 -5.30 -3.50 -40.11
C LEU A 209 -6.10 -2.28 -40.60
N PRO A 210 -5.84 -1.75 -41.82
CA PRO A 210 -6.37 -0.44 -42.29
C PRO A 210 -7.88 -0.33 -42.11
N ASP A 211 -8.64 -1.34 -42.54
CA ASP A 211 -10.10 -1.29 -42.57
C ASP A 211 -10.74 -1.40 -41.17
N VAL A 212 -10.04 -2.07 -40.21
CA VAL A 212 -10.50 -2.23 -38.83
C VAL A 212 -10.10 -1.01 -37.99
N PHE A 213 -8.99 -0.38 -38.35
CA PHE A 213 -8.40 0.71 -37.58
C PHE A 213 -9.18 2.02 -37.68
N GLU A 214 -9.72 2.39 -38.86
CA GLU A 214 -10.37 3.69 -39.04
C GLU A 214 -11.53 3.98 -38.10
N ALA A 215 -12.36 2.97 -37.82
CA ALA A 215 -13.49 3.08 -36.91
C ALA A 215 -13.17 2.64 -35.46
N ALA A 216 -11.97 2.12 -35.21
CA ALA A 216 -11.54 1.70 -33.88
C ALA A 216 -11.39 2.90 -32.93
N LEU A 217 -11.60 2.66 -31.63
CA LEU A 217 -11.14 3.56 -30.57
C LEU A 217 -9.70 3.23 -30.21
N VAL A 218 -8.86 4.26 -30.14
CA VAL A 218 -7.42 4.15 -29.85
C VAL A 218 -7.10 4.84 -28.54
N ALA A 219 -6.52 4.11 -27.61
CA ALA A 219 -6.10 4.59 -26.30
C ALA A 219 -4.94 5.59 -26.40
N PRO A 220 -4.89 6.57 -25.49
CA PRO A 220 -3.75 7.51 -25.43
C PRO A 220 -2.50 6.89 -24.77
N ARG A 221 -2.63 5.76 -24.13
CA ARG A 221 -1.54 4.99 -23.46
C ARG A 221 -1.89 3.50 -23.39
N ARG A 222 -0.91 2.69 -23.01
CA ARG A 222 -1.09 1.25 -22.82
C ARG A 222 -2.13 0.93 -21.73
N ASN A 223 -2.82 -0.18 -21.91
CA ASN A 223 -3.66 -0.82 -20.90
C ASN A 223 -3.49 -2.35 -20.99
N PRO A 224 -3.95 -3.12 -20.00
CA PRO A 224 -3.73 -4.58 -19.95
C PRO A 224 -4.41 -5.38 -21.05
N VAL A 225 -5.39 -4.80 -21.73
CA VAL A 225 -6.23 -5.54 -22.69
C VAL A 225 -5.85 -5.20 -24.14
N SER A 226 -6.08 -3.94 -24.55
CA SER A 226 -5.74 -3.49 -25.91
C SER A 226 -5.76 -1.97 -26.01
N GLU A 227 -4.77 -1.41 -26.66
CA GLU A 227 -4.73 0.02 -27.02
C GLU A 227 -5.63 0.36 -28.22
N VAL A 228 -6.01 -0.64 -29.02
CA VAL A 228 -6.92 -0.47 -30.16
C VAL A 228 -8.16 -1.33 -29.93
N LEU A 229 -9.32 -0.68 -29.88
CA LEU A 229 -10.60 -1.35 -29.67
C LEU A 229 -11.45 -1.26 -30.96
N PRO A 230 -11.47 -2.30 -31.81
CA PRO A 230 -12.29 -2.35 -33.01
C PRO A 230 -13.78 -2.24 -32.69
N VAL A 231 -14.59 -1.78 -33.65
CA VAL A 231 -16.05 -1.64 -33.46
C VAL A 231 -16.70 -2.95 -32.97
N ALA A 232 -16.26 -4.08 -33.49
CA ALA A 232 -16.77 -5.40 -33.08
C ALA A 232 -16.52 -5.70 -31.59
N ALA A 233 -15.47 -5.11 -31.00
CA ALA A 233 -15.14 -5.26 -29.58
C ALA A 233 -15.75 -4.17 -28.68
N GLN A 234 -16.42 -3.16 -29.25
CA GLN A 234 -17.09 -2.08 -28.50
C GLN A 234 -18.49 -2.50 -28.03
N GLN A 235 -18.68 -3.76 -27.65
CA GLN A 235 -19.94 -4.24 -27.10
C GLN A 235 -20.11 -3.73 -25.67
N PRO A 236 -21.24 -3.06 -25.35
CA PRO A 236 -21.47 -2.53 -24.01
C PRO A 236 -21.53 -3.63 -22.96
N ALA A 237 -20.89 -3.36 -21.82
CA ALA A 237 -20.94 -4.15 -20.61
C ALA A 237 -20.99 -3.23 -19.39
N VAL A 238 -21.22 -3.81 -18.21
CA VAL A 238 -21.24 -3.11 -16.94
C VAL A 238 -20.46 -3.93 -15.93
N VAL A 239 -19.57 -3.30 -15.19
CA VAL A 239 -18.85 -3.93 -14.05
C VAL A 239 -19.37 -3.39 -12.74
N ALA A 240 -19.37 -4.25 -11.72
CA ALA A 240 -19.69 -3.85 -10.35
C ALA A 240 -18.56 -2.98 -9.80
N GLY A 241 -18.82 -1.70 -9.59
CA GLY A 241 -17.94 -0.83 -8.83
C GLY A 241 -18.30 -0.88 -7.34
N ARG A 242 -17.37 -0.44 -6.47
CA ARG A 242 -17.57 -0.45 -5.02
C ARG A 242 -18.78 0.39 -4.55
N ARG A 243 -19.13 1.46 -5.27
CA ARG A 243 -20.23 2.38 -4.93
C ARG A 243 -21.39 2.33 -5.93
N ARG A 244 -21.08 2.10 -7.21
CA ARG A 244 -22.06 2.05 -8.30
C ARG A 244 -21.57 1.13 -9.42
N PRO A 245 -22.47 0.56 -10.23
CA PRO A 245 -22.08 -0.07 -11.48
C PRO A 245 -21.48 0.98 -12.44
N VAL A 246 -20.44 0.59 -13.19
CA VAL A 246 -19.75 1.46 -14.14
C VAL A 246 -19.81 0.84 -15.53
N PRO A 247 -20.24 1.60 -16.57
CA PRO A 247 -20.26 1.11 -17.93
C PRO A 247 -18.83 0.86 -18.45
N THR A 248 -18.69 -0.16 -19.28
CA THR A 248 -17.45 -0.54 -19.94
C THR A 248 -17.75 -1.28 -21.25
N PHE A 249 -16.73 -1.84 -21.88
CA PHE A 249 -16.88 -2.77 -22.99
C PHE A 249 -16.68 -4.22 -22.50
N ALA A 250 -17.33 -5.18 -23.18
CA ALA A 250 -17.25 -6.60 -22.80
C ALA A 250 -15.78 -7.06 -22.68
N ALA A 251 -14.93 -6.69 -23.62
CA ALA A 251 -13.51 -7.03 -23.61
C ALA A 251 -12.75 -6.46 -22.38
N PHE A 252 -13.24 -5.38 -21.79
CA PHE A 252 -12.65 -4.74 -20.59
C PHE A 252 -13.27 -5.24 -19.28
N ALA A 253 -14.41 -5.93 -19.37
CA ALA A 253 -15.07 -6.54 -18.22
C ALA A 253 -14.53 -7.95 -17.91
N GLU A 254 -13.82 -8.56 -18.85
CA GLU A 254 -13.24 -9.88 -18.65
C GLU A 254 -12.06 -9.80 -17.66
N PRO A 255 -11.98 -10.75 -16.71
CA PRO A 255 -10.86 -10.77 -15.77
C PRO A 255 -9.56 -11.15 -16.47
N GLY A 256 -8.48 -10.40 -16.17
CA GLY A 256 -7.15 -10.72 -16.66
C GLY A 256 -6.63 -12.04 -16.09
N ILE A 257 -5.77 -12.74 -16.85
CA ILE A 257 -5.16 -14.01 -16.41
C ILE A 257 -4.27 -13.85 -15.18
N ASP A 258 -3.77 -12.66 -14.96
CA ASP A 258 -2.91 -12.26 -13.83
C ASP A 258 -3.69 -11.70 -12.65
N GLU A 259 -5.02 -11.50 -12.77
CA GLU A 259 -5.87 -11.01 -11.69
C GLU A 259 -6.02 -12.04 -10.58
N VAL A 260 -5.79 -11.62 -9.33
CA VAL A 260 -6.02 -12.45 -8.14
C VAL A 260 -7.50 -12.41 -7.75
N ARG A 261 -8.18 -13.54 -7.89
CA ARG A 261 -9.63 -13.70 -7.61
C ARG A 261 -9.94 -14.60 -6.42
N PHE A 262 -8.94 -15.27 -5.88
CA PHE A 262 -9.09 -16.10 -4.69
C PHE A 262 -9.00 -15.26 -3.41
N PRO A 263 -9.58 -15.74 -2.30
CA PRO A 263 -9.50 -15.05 -1.02
C PRO A 263 -8.07 -15.09 -0.47
N VAL A 264 -7.67 -13.98 0.16
CA VAL A 264 -6.41 -13.84 0.89
C VAL A 264 -6.70 -13.38 2.31
N ASP A 265 -6.22 -14.12 3.30
CA ASP A 265 -6.35 -13.78 4.72
C ASP A 265 -5.07 -13.14 5.25
N ALA A 266 -5.16 -12.52 6.42
CA ALA A 266 -4.01 -12.05 7.19
C ALA A 266 -3.94 -12.77 8.54
N VAL A 267 -2.73 -13.19 8.94
CA VAL A 267 -2.48 -13.80 10.23
C VAL A 267 -1.45 -12.94 10.96
N TYR A 268 -1.80 -12.47 12.14
CA TYR A 268 -0.90 -11.77 13.05
C TYR A 268 -0.60 -12.64 14.27
N THR A 269 0.65 -12.64 14.71
CA THR A 269 1.03 -13.15 16.04
C THR A 269 1.29 -11.97 16.96
N TRP A 270 0.81 -12.06 18.21
CA TRP A 270 0.96 -10.98 19.17
C TRP A 270 1.06 -11.50 20.60
N VAL A 271 1.80 -10.77 21.42
CA VAL A 271 1.93 -10.98 22.85
C VAL A 271 2.07 -9.64 23.57
N ASP A 272 1.43 -9.52 24.72
CA ASP A 272 1.75 -8.50 25.72
C ASP A 272 2.64 -9.12 26.80
N GLY A 273 3.93 -8.90 26.69
CA GLY A 273 4.90 -9.42 27.65
C GLY A 273 5.00 -8.62 28.95
N ASP A 274 4.37 -7.44 29.00
CA ASP A 274 4.26 -6.60 30.20
C ASP A 274 3.03 -7.01 31.06
N ASP A 275 2.14 -7.87 30.53
CA ASP A 275 1.09 -8.52 31.31
C ASP A 275 1.73 -9.33 32.44
N PRO A 276 1.38 -9.07 33.74
CA PRO A 276 1.96 -9.74 34.87
C PRO A 276 1.81 -11.27 34.86
N VAL A 277 0.69 -11.78 34.34
CA VAL A 277 0.42 -13.22 34.24
C VAL A 277 1.35 -13.84 33.19
N MET A 278 1.47 -13.23 32.03
CA MET A 278 2.36 -13.68 30.97
C MET A 278 3.84 -13.60 31.40
N ALA A 279 4.24 -12.51 32.06
CA ALA A 279 5.59 -12.32 32.56
C ALA A 279 5.96 -13.41 33.62
N ALA A 280 5.07 -13.67 34.59
CA ALA A 280 5.27 -14.71 35.60
C ALA A 280 5.32 -16.12 34.97
N LYS A 281 4.44 -16.42 34.03
CA LYS A 281 4.39 -17.67 33.27
C LYS A 281 5.70 -17.91 32.51
N ARG A 282 6.20 -16.89 31.80
CA ARG A 282 7.48 -16.92 31.07
C ARG A 282 8.65 -17.16 32.05
N GLN A 283 8.73 -16.39 33.13
CA GLN A 283 9.82 -16.49 34.10
C GLN A 283 9.88 -17.88 34.75
N ALA A 284 8.73 -18.44 35.15
CA ALA A 284 8.66 -19.77 35.75
C ALA A 284 9.21 -20.87 34.81
N HIS A 285 8.94 -20.77 33.50
CA HIS A 285 9.45 -21.72 32.53
C HIS A 285 10.91 -21.45 32.12
N GLN A 286 11.36 -20.20 32.15
CA GLN A 286 12.74 -19.82 31.88
C GLN A 286 13.68 -20.38 32.98
N LEU A 287 13.28 -20.31 34.24
CA LEU A 287 14.05 -20.86 35.38
C LEU A 287 14.15 -22.39 35.33
N ARG A 288 13.16 -23.07 34.74
CA ARG A 288 13.14 -24.53 34.59
C ARG A 288 13.90 -25.03 33.36
N SER A 289 14.15 -24.15 32.41
CA SER A 289 14.89 -24.50 31.20
C SER A 289 16.37 -24.67 31.54
N GLY A 290 16.86 -25.90 31.59
CA GLY A 290 18.28 -26.19 31.74
C GLY A 290 19.15 -25.87 30.51
N SER A 291 18.55 -25.32 29.45
CA SER A 291 19.23 -24.93 28.22
C SER A 291 19.80 -23.51 28.32
N VAL A 292 20.99 -23.29 27.76
CA VAL A 292 21.58 -21.95 27.62
C VAL A 292 20.76 -21.20 26.57
N ILE A 293 19.77 -20.42 27.01
CA ILE A 293 19.05 -19.48 26.18
C ILE A 293 19.90 -18.23 26.09
N ALA A 294 20.23 -17.79 24.88
CA ALA A 294 21.01 -16.55 24.72
C ALA A 294 20.28 -15.39 25.41
N ALA A 295 20.97 -14.59 26.21
CA ALA A 295 20.39 -13.46 26.95
C ALA A 295 19.59 -12.50 26.03
N ARG A 296 20.02 -12.36 24.78
CA ARG A 296 19.33 -11.59 23.74
C ARG A 296 17.95 -12.13 23.39
N GLU A 297 17.72 -13.44 23.51
CA GLU A 297 16.44 -14.09 23.17
C GLU A 297 15.45 -14.09 24.35
N THR A 298 15.89 -13.69 25.53
CA THR A 298 15.09 -13.62 26.75
C THR A 298 14.90 -12.19 27.26
N GLY A 299 15.46 -11.20 26.56
CA GLY A 299 15.35 -9.78 26.91
C GLY A 299 13.90 -9.30 26.95
N ALA A 300 13.56 -8.48 27.95
CA ALA A 300 12.20 -7.96 28.14
C ALA A 300 11.68 -7.20 26.90
N SER A 301 12.52 -6.44 26.21
CA SER A 301 12.16 -5.65 25.01
C SER A 301 11.53 -6.48 23.89
N ARG A 302 11.87 -7.77 23.78
CA ARG A 302 11.27 -8.65 22.76
C ARG A 302 9.79 -8.97 22.98
N TYR A 303 9.31 -8.79 24.18
CA TYR A 303 7.95 -9.15 24.56
C TYR A 303 7.13 -7.93 24.96
N THR A 304 7.78 -6.77 25.10
CA THR A 304 7.09 -5.51 25.41
C THR A 304 6.26 -5.09 24.19
N SER A 305 4.98 -4.85 24.40
CA SER A 305 4.09 -4.29 23.39
C SER A 305 4.10 -2.76 23.51
N HIS A 306 4.28 -2.09 22.37
CA HIS A 306 4.15 -0.64 22.28
C HIS A 306 2.87 -0.23 21.52
N ASP A 307 1.84 -1.07 21.52
CA ASP A 307 0.62 -0.95 20.71
C ASP A 307 0.87 -1.08 19.17
N GLU A 308 1.97 -1.70 18.75
CA GLU A 308 2.30 -1.86 17.32
C GLU A 308 1.16 -2.51 16.55
N LEU A 309 0.60 -3.61 17.07
CA LEU A 309 -0.51 -4.34 16.46
C LEU A 309 -1.68 -3.42 16.10
N ARG A 310 -2.01 -2.47 16.96
CA ARG A 310 -3.09 -1.51 16.72
C ARG A 310 -2.90 -0.73 15.43
N TYR A 311 -1.69 -0.21 15.23
CA TYR A 311 -1.34 0.55 14.04
C TYR A 311 -1.07 -0.33 12.83
N ALA A 312 -0.60 -1.56 13.04
CA ALA A 312 -0.47 -2.55 11.98
C ALA A 312 -1.85 -2.88 11.38
N LEU A 313 -2.87 -3.13 12.22
CA LEU A 313 -4.25 -3.33 11.78
C LEU A 313 -4.86 -2.07 11.13
N ARG A 314 -4.55 -0.87 11.61
CA ARG A 314 -4.93 0.39 10.93
C ARG A 314 -4.28 0.51 9.56
N SER A 315 -3.01 0.13 9.42
CA SER A 315 -2.30 0.14 8.15
C SER A 315 -2.91 -0.86 7.14
N LEU A 316 -3.31 -2.04 7.63
CA LEU A 316 -4.01 -3.05 6.86
C LEU A 316 -5.35 -2.52 6.33
N GLU A 317 -6.18 -1.94 7.22
CA GLU A 317 -7.48 -1.34 6.87
C GLU A 317 -7.33 -0.22 5.84
N MET A 318 -6.35 0.68 6.04
CA MET A 318 -6.13 1.82 5.15
C MET A 318 -5.65 1.41 3.76
N TYR A 319 -4.85 0.34 3.63
CA TYR A 319 -4.06 0.11 2.42
C TYR A 319 -4.18 -1.29 1.79
N ALA A 320 -4.80 -2.27 2.46
CA ALA A 320 -4.92 -3.64 1.98
C ALA A 320 -6.36 -4.14 1.96
N GLY A 321 -7.27 -3.37 1.34
CA GLY A 321 -8.71 -3.66 1.30
C GLY A 321 -9.12 -4.95 0.58
N PHE A 322 -8.16 -5.75 0.08
CA PHE A 322 -8.39 -7.07 -0.51
C PHE A 322 -8.36 -8.20 0.53
N VAL A 323 -7.87 -7.96 1.75
CA VAL A 323 -7.81 -8.96 2.82
C VAL A 323 -9.23 -9.32 3.25
N ARG A 324 -9.56 -10.60 3.17
CA ARG A 324 -10.88 -11.14 3.51
C ARG A 324 -11.11 -11.19 5.01
N HIS A 325 -10.15 -11.76 5.76
CA HIS A 325 -10.27 -12.05 7.18
C HIS A 325 -8.92 -11.89 7.89
N VAL A 326 -8.95 -11.50 9.15
CA VAL A 326 -7.79 -11.35 10.02
C VAL A 326 -7.85 -12.39 11.13
N TYR A 327 -6.79 -13.16 11.32
CA TYR A 327 -6.59 -14.06 12.44
C TYR A 327 -5.52 -13.48 13.36
N LEU A 328 -5.85 -13.29 14.63
CA LEU A 328 -4.91 -12.85 15.68
C LEU A 328 -4.57 -14.04 16.57
N VAL A 329 -3.33 -14.52 16.46
CA VAL A 329 -2.83 -15.67 17.24
C VAL A 329 -2.15 -15.17 18.50
N THR A 330 -2.59 -15.66 19.68
CA THR A 330 -2.13 -15.20 20.99
C THR A 330 -2.29 -16.28 22.07
N ASP A 331 -1.64 -16.12 23.24
CA ASP A 331 -1.77 -17.00 24.39
C ASP A 331 -2.82 -16.46 25.38
N ALA A 332 -4.10 -16.67 25.08
CA ALA A 332 -5.24 -16.23 25.88
C ALA A 332 -5.26 -14.73 26.22
N GLN A 333 -4.61 -13.91 25.41
CA GLN A 333 -4.56 -12.46 25.60
C GLN A 333 -5.41 -11.76 24.53
N VAL A 334 -6.06 -10.67 24.91
CA VAL A 334 -6.78 -9.78 23.98
C VAL A 334 -6.43 -8.33 24.36
N PRO A 335 -5.91 -7.52 23.45
CA PRO A 335 -5.65 -6.12 23.74
C PRO A 335 -6.93 -5.38 24.17
N ASP A 336 -6.85 -4.52 25.18
CA ASP A 336 -8.02 -3.79 25.73
C ASP A 336 -8.79 -2.97 24.69
N TRP A 337 -8.07 -2.46 23.68
CA TRP A 337 -8.63 -1.66 22.61
C TRP A 337 -9.27 -2.50 21.48
N LEU A 338 -8.98 -3.81 21.41
CA LEU A 338 -9.47 -4.70 20.37
C LEU A 338 -10.90 -5.15 20.67
N ASP A 339 -11.76 -5.15 19.67
CA ASP A 339 -13.07 -5.80 19.70
C ASP A 339 -12.92 -7.23 19.16
N PRO A 340 -12.91 -8.26 20.00
CA PRO A 340 -12.71 -9.64 19.56
C PRO A 340 -13.87 -10.17 18.71
N ASP A 341 -15.05 -9.52 18.78
CA ASP A 341 -16.26 -9.89 18.05
C ASP A 341 -16.42 -9.08 16.75
N ALA A 342 -15.41 -8.27 16.38
CA ALA A 342 -15.45 -7.46 15.18
C ALA A 342 -15.57 -8.34 13.91
N GLU A 343 -16.42 -7.91 12.98
CA GLU A 343 -16.58 -8.60 11.70
C GLU A 343 -15.25 -8.69 10.94
N GLY A 344 -14.92 -9.90 10.48
CA GLY A 344 -13.68 -10.16 9.75
C GLY A 344 -12.44 -10.34 10.64
N LEU A 345 -12.62 -10.54 11.95
CA LEU A 345 -11.57 -10.88 12.92
C LEU A 345 -11.88 -12.20 13.62
N THR A 346 -10.85 -13.00 13.85
CA THR A 346 -10.90 -14.15 14.76
C THR A 346 -9.66 -14.15 15.64
N VAL A 347 -9.86 -14.19 16.95
CA VAL A 347 -8.79 -14.41 17.92
C VAL A 347 -8.57 -15.92 18.06
N VAL A 348 -7.35 -16.39 17.81
CA VAL A 348 -6.96 -17.81 17.85
C VAL A 348 -6.05 -18.03 19.04
N ASP A 349 -6.43 -18.91 19.94
CA ASP A 349 -5.59 -19.27 21.08
C ASP A 349 -4.50 -20.26 20.66
N HIS A 350 -3.34 -20.18 21.31
CA HIS A 350 -2.26 -21.15 21.10
C HIS A 350 -2.72 -22.60 21.30
N ARG A 351 -3.69 -22.85 22.21
CA ARG A 351 -4.28 -24.16 22.48
C ARG A 351 -5.04 -24.75 21.30
N ASP A 352 -5.48 -23.92 20.37
CA ASP A 352 -6.25 -24.37 19.20
C ASP A 352 -5.36 -24.91 18.09
N ILE A 353 -4.07 -24.53 18.09
CA ILE A 353 -3.15 -24.84 16.99
C ILE A 353 -1.88 -25.59 17.42
N LEU A 354 -1.46 -25.46 18.67
CA LEU A 354 -0.22 -26.08 19.19
C LEU A 354 -0.53 -27.37 19.94
N PRO A 355 0.39 -28.35 19.96
CA PRO A 355 0.27 -29.53 20.81
C PRO A 355 0.19 -29.15 22.30
N ALA A 356 -0.70 -29.82 23.06
CA ALA A 356 -0.95 -29.47 24.46
C ALA A 356 0.31 -29.55 25.34
N ASP A 357 1.19 -30.50 25.08
CA ASP A 357 2.46 -30.72 25.81
C ASP A 357 3.57 -29.72 25.38
N ALA A 358 3.43 -29.02 24.27
CA ALA A 358 4.30 -27.92 23.89
C ALA A 358 4.04 -26.63 24.70
N LEU A 359 2.83 -26.47 25.21
CA LEU A 359 2.38 -25.26 25.90
C LEU A 359 3.01 -25.09 27.30
N PRO A 360 3.21 -23.85 27.76
CA PRO A 360 3.14 -22.59 27.01
C PRO A 360 4.35 -22.38 26.08
N VAL A 361 4.17 -21.57 25.04
CA VAL A 361 5.21 -21.23 24.05
C VAL A 361 5.49 -19.74 24.06
N PHE A 362 6.78 -19.36 24.09
CA PHE A 362 7.29 -17.98 24.04
C PHE A 362 8.20 -17.75 22.80
N ASN A 363 8.01 -18.55 21.77
CA ASN A 363 8.83 -18.63 20.57
C ASN A 363 7.97 -18.49 19.33
N SER A 364 8.15 -17.40 18.59
CA SER A 364 7.39 -17.18 17.36
C SER A 364 7.58 -18.30 16.33
N HIS A 365 8.78 -18.89 16.22
CA HIS A 365 9.02 -20.00 15.29
C HIS A 365 8.15 -21.23 15.62
N ALA A 366 7.93 -21.51 16.89
CA ALA A 366 7.05 -22.60 17.31
C ALA A 366 5.59 -22.30 16.94
N ILE A 367 5.12 -21.07 17.15
CA ILE A 367 3.77 -20.63 16.75
C ILE A 367 3.63 -20.69 15.23
N GLU A 368 4.60 -20.13 14.48
CA GLU A 368 4.65 -20.12 13.03
C GLU A 368 4.55 -21.52 12.41
N SER A 369 5.14 -22.54 13.09
CA SER A 369 5.12 -23.92 12.60
C SER A 369 3.73 -24.54 12.56
N ARG A 370 2.73 -23.93 13.22
CA ARG A 370 1.38 -24.47 13.41
C ARG A 370 0.26 -23.56 12.88
N LEU A 371 0.55 -22.46 12.23
CA LEU A 371 -0.45 -21.53 11.67
C LEU A 371 -1.42 -22.21 10.70
N HIS A 372 -0.97 -23.24 9.99
CA HIS A 372 -1.80 -24.01 9.06
C HIS A 372 -2.89 -24.87 9.73
N HIS A 373 -2.93 -24.93 11.05
CA HIS A 373 -4.00 -25.53 11.84
C HIS A 373 -5.13 -24.56 12.20
N ILE A 374 -5.00 -23.25 11.86
CA ILE A 374 -6.07 -22.27 12.10
C ILE A 374 -7.32 -22.67 11.31
N PRO A 375 -8.48 -22.88 12.00
CA PRO A 375 -9.71 -23.24 11.34
C PRO A 375 -10.21 -22.12 10.40
N GLY A 376 -10.61 -22.49 9.19
CA GLY A 376 -11.16 -21.51 8.20
C GLY A 376 -10.12 -20.66 7.48
N LEU A 377 -8.83 -20.82 7.74
CA LEU A 377 -7.77 -20.11 7.05
C LEU A 377 -7.75 -20.44 5.56
N SER A 378 -7.64 -19.40 4.73
CA SER A 378 -7.54 -19.55 3.28
C SER A 378 -6.25 -20.26 2.85
N GLU A 379 -6.30 -20.92 1.67
CA GLU A 379 -5.11 -21.49 1.04
C GLU A 379 -3.98 -20.46 0.89
N ARG A 380 -4.32 -19.19 0.60
CA ARG A 380 -3.37 -18.10 0.49
C ARG A 380 -3.60 -17.10 1.61
N TYR A 381 -2.56 -16.84 2.36
CA TYR A 381 -2.61 -15.88 3.47
C TYR A 381 -1.29 -15.12 3.59
N LEU A 382 -1.35 -14.00 4.28
CA LEU A 382 -0.20 -13.17 4.61
C LEU A 382 0.08 -13.31 6.10
N TYR A 383 1.26 -13.76 6.46
CA TYR A 383 1.70 -13.78 7.85
C TYR A 383 2.42 -12.46 8.18
N PHE A 384 2.04 -11.85 9.29
CA PHE A 384 2.60 -10.60 9.81
C PHE A 384 3.11 -10.79 11.23
N ASN A 385 4.25 -10.17 11.51
CA ASN A 385 4.54 -9.77 12.88
C ASN A 385 3.82 -8.45 13.18
N ASP A 386 3.55 -8.18 14.45
CA ASP A 386 2.83 -6.98 14.91
C ASP A 386 3.59 -5.67 14.64
N ASP A 387 4.92 -5.73 14.46
CA ASP A 387 5.82 -4.61 14.16
C ASP A 387 5.99 -4.29 12.66
N VAL A 388 5.21 -4.94 11.78
CA VAL A 388 5.24 -4.77 10.33
C VAL A 388 4.05 -3.96 9.84
N PHE A 389 4.32 -2.90 9.07
CA PHE A 389 3.32 -1.92 8.62
C PHE A 389 3.29 -1.78 7.12
N ILE A 390 2.08 -1.58 6.57
CA ILE A 390 1.87 -1.26 5.16
C ILE A 390 1.94 0.25 4.98
N ASN A 391 2.91 0.73 4.20
CA ASN A 391 3.20 2.16 4.07
C ASN A 391 2.32 2.89 3.04
N ARG A 392 1.78 2.16 2.07
CA ARG A 392 0.97 2.67 0.95
C ARG A 392 0.03 1.59 0.40
N PRO A 393 -0.94 1.94 -0.45
CA PRO A 393 -1.88 0.98 -1.02
C PRO A 393 -1.18 -0.17 -1.72
N VAL A 394 -1.58 -1.39 -1.37
CA VAL A 394 -1.15 -2.65 -2.00
C VAL A 394 -2.36 -3.45 -2.50
N ARG A 395 -2.12 -4.39 -3.42
CA ARG A 395 -3.11 -5.31 -3.96
C ARG A 395 -2.68 -6.75 -3.74
N ALA A 396 -3.59 -7.68 -3.93
CA ALA A 396 -3.28 -9.10 -3.81
C ALA A 396 -2.20 -9.56 -4.81
N GLU A 397 -2.15 -8.94 -6.01
CA GLU A 397 -1.15 -9.19 -7.05
C GLU A 397 0.28 -8.76 -6.64
N HIS A 398 0.41 -7.98 -5.57
CA HIS A 398 1.73 -7.70 -4.97
C HIS A 398 2.34 -8.96 -4.35
N PHE A 399 1.48 -9.83 -3.82
CA PHE A 399 1.85 -11.02 -3.03
C PHE A 399 1.68 -12.34 -3.78
N PHE A 400 0.77 -12.39 -4.74
CA PHE A 400 0.45 -13.61 -5.49
C PHE A 400 0.23 -13.29 -6.97
N HIS A 401 0.49 -14.25 -7.84
CA HIS A 401 0.02 -14.22 -9.22
C HIS A 401 -1.40 -14.76 -9.32
N GLY A 402 -2.12 -14.42 -10.39
CA GLY A 402 -3.51 -14.87 -10.60
C GLY A 402 -3.67 -16.40 -10.61
N ASN A 403 -2.63 -17.15 -10.97
CA ASN A 403 -2.57 -18.61 -10.89
C ASN A 403 -2.26 -19.16 -9.48
N GLY A 404 -2.08 -18.29 -8.49
CA GLY A 404 -1.83 -18.65 -7.08
C GLY A 404 -0.38 -18.87 -6.69
N ILE A 405 0.58 -18.66 -7.59
CA ILE A 405 2.02 -18.69 -7.26
C ILE A 405 2.35 -17.51 -6.35
N ALA A 406 3.02 -17.79 -5.23
CA ALA A 406 3.42 -16.77 -4.26
C ALA A 406 4.63 -15.95 -4.75
N ARG A 407 4.68 -14.67 -4.40
CA ARG A 407 5.75 -13.72 -4.73
C ARG A 407 6.57 -13.44 -3.47
N ILE A 408 7.75 -14.03 -3.37
CA ILE A 408 8.55 -14.09 -2.14
C ILE A 408 9.60 -12.98 -2.09
N PRO A 409 9.59 -12.13 -1.06
CA PRO A 409 10.58 -11.06 -0.88
C PRO A 409 11.87 -11.59 -0.27
N LEU A 410 12.87 -11.88 -1.10
CA LEU A 410 14.19 -12.28 -0.63
C LEU A 410 15.02 -11.04 -0.24
N SER A 411 15.69 -11.12 0.92
CA SER A 411 16.62 -10.11 1.39
C SER A 411 17.96 -10.19 0.65
N PRO A 412 18.66 -9.07 0.41
CA PRO A 412 20.04 -9.10 -0.06
C PRO A 412 21.01 -9.69 0.98
N LEU A 413 20.61 -9.74 2.25
CA LEU A 413 21.42 -10.33 3.33
C LEU A 413 21.48 -11.84 3.21
N LYS A 414 22.63 -12.41 3.58
CA LYS A 414 22.90 -13.82 3.49
C LYS A 414 22.72 -14.51 4.86
N LEU A 415 22.40 -15.80 4.82
CA LEU A 415 22.30 -16.66 6.00
C LEU A 415 23.67 -16.92 6.66
N GLY A 416 24.76 -16.72 5.93
CA GLY A 416 26.09 -17.10 6.35
C GLY A 416 26.38 -18.59 6.07
N VAL A 417 27.59 -19.02 6.40
CA VAL A 417 28.06 -20.42 6.26
C VAL A 417 28.36 -21.01 7.64
N GLY A 418 28.62 -22.30 7.69
CA GLY A 418 28.90 -23.05 8.91
C GLY A 418 27.64 -23.45 9.69
N ASP A 419 27.84 -24.07 10.86
CA ASP A 419 26.78 -24.56 11.72
C ASP A 419 26.09 -23.43 12.52
N PRO A 420 24.88 -23.64 13.02
CA PRO A 420 24.24 -22.76 13.98
C PRO A 420 25.13 -22.52 15.21
N HIS A 421 25.11 -21.28 15.74
CA HIS A 421 25.93 -20.93 16.89
C HIS A 421 25.14 -20.11 17.92
N PRO A 422 25.27 -20.39 19.24
CA PRO A 422 24.50 -19.71 20.29
C PRO A 422 24.73 -18.19 20.37
N LEU A 423 25.87 -17.69 19.88
CA LEU A 423 26.20 -16.26 19.89
C LEU A 423 25.69 -15.50 18.67
N GLU A 424 25.14 -16.18 17.67
CA GLU A 424 24.52 -15.51 16.54
C GLU A 424 23.03 -15.25 16.79
N PRO A 425 22.42 -14.27 16.06
CA PRO A 425 20.98 -14.07 16.14
C PRO A 425 20.21 -15.34 15.79
N ALA A 426 19.19 -15.71 16.59
CA ALA A 426 18.40 -16.93 16.38
C ALA A 426 17.85 -17.10 14.95
N PRO A 427 17.42 -16.02 14.22
CA PRO A 427 17.03 -16.16 12.83
C PRO A 427 18.16 -16.64 11.88
N ASN A 428 19.42 -16.42 12.23
CA ASN A 428 20.54 -16.94 11.43
C ASN A 428 20.68 -18.46 11.62
N SER A 429 20.66 -18.92 12.89
CA SER A 429 20.69 -20.35 13.20
C SER A 429 19.51 -21.07 12.57
N ALA A 430 18.29 -20.53 12.71
CA ALA A 430 17.09 -21.08 12.09
C ALA A 430 17.18 -21.15 10.55
N GLY A 431 17.75 -20.12 9.91
CA GLY A 431 17.99 -20.11 8.47
C GLY A 431 19.02 -21.16 8.02
N LYS A 432 20.07 -21.41 8.82
CA LYS A 432 21.06 -22.46 8.53
C LYS A 432 20.44 -23.85 8.66
N ASN A 433 19.62 -24.10 9.68
CA ASN A 433 18.86 -25.35 9.83
C ASN A 433 17.90 -25.56 8.66
N THR A 434 17.19 -24.52 8.27
CA THR A 434 16.31 -24.53 7.10
C THR A 434 17.09 -24.88 5.81
N ARG A 435 18.29 -24.37 5.65
CA ARG A 435 19.16 -24.73 4.51
C ARG A 435 19.44 -26.23 4.44
N GLU A 436 19.70 -26.87 5.58
CA GLU A 436 19.95 -28.32 5.63
C GLU A 436 18.68 -29.11 5.28
N VAL A 437 17.51 -28.67 5.74
CA VAL A 437 16.23 -29.27 5.35
C VAL A 437 16.03 -29.16 3.82
N ILE A 438 16.17 -27.97 3.24
CA ILE A 438 16.01 -27.76 1.79
C ILE A 438 17.02 -28.57 0.99
N ARG A 439 18.27 -28.66 1.46
CA ARG A 439 19.29 -29.47 0.82
C ARG A 439 18.93 -30.96 0.82
N ARG A 440 18.44 -31.48 1.97
CA ARG A 440 18.06 -32.88 2.13
C ARG A 440 16.89 -33.29 1.23
N PHE A 441 15.85 -32.45 1.16
CA PHE A 441 14.63 -32.81 0.43
C PHE A 441 14.68 -32.42 -1.07
N HIS A 442 15.39 -31.35 -1.43
CA HIS A 442 15.36 -30.80 -2.78
C HIS A 442 16.73 -30.74 -3.47
N GLY A 443 17.82 -31.10 -2.78
CA GLY A 443 19.17 -31.01 -3.35
C GLY A 443 19.61 -29.58 -3.69
N ARG A 444 19.01 -28.56 -3.06
CA ARG A 444 19.26 -27.15 -3.36
C ARG A 444 19.87 -26.41 -2.17
N LEU A 445 20.78 -25.47 -2.47
CA LEU A 445 21.40 -24.61 -1.47
C LEU A 445 20.68 -23.27 -1.42
N ILE A 446 20.16 -22.89 -0.25
CA ILE A 446 19.61 -21.56 0.00
C ILE A 446 20.67 -20.67 0.64
N THR A 447 20.69 -19.39 0.26
CA THR A 447 21.72 -18.44 0.71
C THR A 447 21.13 -17.14 1.25
N HIS A 448 19.92 -16.76 0.85
CA HIS A 448 19.30 -15.48 1.19
C HIS A 448 18.39 -15.62 2.41
N LYS A 449 18.38 -14.58 3.24
CA LYS A 449 17.31 -14.36 4.23
C LYS A 449 16.06 -13.88 3.51
N SER A 450 14.91 -13.94 4.18
CA SER A 450 13.71 -13.22 3.77
C SER A 450 13.74 -11.79 4.31
N LEU A 451 13.04 -10.87 3.64
CA LEU A 451 12.75 -9.55 4.20
C LEU A 451 11.75 -9.68 5.35
N HIS A 452 11.83 -8.80 6.34
CA HIS A 452 10.87 -8.74 7.44
C HIS A 452 9.65 -7.88 7.04
N THR A 453 8.87 -8.44 6.13
CA THR A 453 7.69 -7.84 5.49
C THR A 453 6.50 -8.78 5.66
N PRO A 454 5.29 -8.44 5.20
CA PRO A 454 4.25 -9.45 5.09
C PRO A 454 4.76 -10.67 4.32
N HIS A 455 4.58 -11.85 4.88
CA HIS A 455 5.07 -13.11 4.32
C HIS A 455 3.93 -13.84 3.59
N PRO A 456 3.93 -13.91 2.25
CA PRO A 456 2.96 -14.71 1.50
C PRO A 456 3.13 -16.18 1.82
N GLN A 457 2.05 -16.84 2.19
CA GLN A 457 2.01 -18.23 2.61
C GLN A 457 1.01 -19.04 1.77
N LEU A 458 1.32 -20.31 1.60
CA LEU A 458 0.43 -21.32 1.02
C LEU A 458 0.18 -22.40 2.08
N LEU A 459 -1.08 -22.57 2.46
CA LEU A 459 -1.51 -23.54 3.44
C LEU A 459 -1.09 -24.96 3.06
N SER A 460 -1.24 -25.30 1.79
CA SER A 460 -0.85 -26.61 1.21
C SER A 460 0.64 -26.90 1.36
N VAL A 461 1.50 -25.89 1.31
CA VAL A 461 2.96 -26.06 1.50
C VAL A 461 3.27 -26.47 2.95
N MET A 462 2.65 -25.81 3.91
CA MET A 462 2.84 -26.14 5.33
C MET A 462 2.31 -27.55 5.65
N ARG A 463 1.13 -27.90 5.15
CA ARG A 463 0.54 -29.24 5.31
C ARG A 463 1.40 -30.33 4.66
N GLU A 464 1.98 -30.08 3.49
CA GLU A 464 2.90 -31.03 2.85
C GLU A 464 4.13 -31.26 3.71
N MET A 465 4.77 -30.20 4.20
CA MET A 465 5.95 -30.31 5.06
C MET A 465 5.65 -31.08 6.35
N GLU A 466 4.48 -30.87 6.96
CA GLU A 466 4.03 -31.62 8.12
C GLU A 466 3.78 -33.10 7.78
N SER A 467 3.10 -33.37 6.65
CA SER A 467 2.80 -34.76 6.22
C SER A 467 4.05 -35.56 5.86
N LEU A 468 5.12 -34.90 5.43
CA LEU A 468 6.43 -35.52 5.20
C LEU A 468 7.21 -35.80 6.49
N GLY A 469 6.68 -35.40 7.65
CA GLY A 469 7.30 -35.65 8.95
C GLY A 469 8.66 -35.00 9.11
N ILE A 470 8.81 -33.73 8.61
CA ILE A 470 10.07 -32.99 8.75
C ILE A 470 10.38 -32.79 10.23
N GLU A 471 11.40 -33.53 10.72
CA GLU A 471 11.75 -33.58 12.14
C GLU A 471 12.05 -32.20 12.73
N GLU A 472 12.78 -31.34 12.00
CA GLU A 472 13.12 -29.98 12.44
C GLU A 472 11.89 -29.11 12.60
N LEU A 473 10.89 -29.25 11.72
CA LEU A 473 9.62 -28.54 11.83
C LEU A 473 8.82 -29.03 13.05
N ALA A 474 8.69 -30.34 13.21
CA ALA A 474 8.03 -30.95 14.33
C ALA A 474 8.71 -30.56 15.67
N ARG A 475 10.03 -30.67 15.78
CA ARG A 475 10.80 -30.26 16.94
C ARG A 475 10.61 -28.78 17.29
N THR A 476 10.62 -27.91 16.26
CA THR A 476 10.44 -26.47 16.46
C THR A 476 9.10 -26.15 17.13
N SER A 477 8.03 -26.91 16.84
CA SER A 477 6.71 -26.70 17.47
C SER A 477 6.70 -26.94 18.99
N TYR A 478 7.67 -27.67 19.53
CA TYR A 478 7.87 -27.92 20.97
C TYR A 478 8.90 -26.99 21.61
N SER A 479 9.55 -26.12 20.85
CA SER A 479 10.57 -25.21 21.35
C SER A 479 9.92 -24.03 22.09
N ARG A 480 9.77 -24.14 23.42
CA ARG A 480 9.17 -23.06 24.24
C ARG A 480 9.87 -21.71 24.12
N PHE A 481 11.19 -21.73 24.02
CA PHE A 481 12.04 -20.57 23.74
C PHE A 481 12.83 -20.82 22.47
N ARG A 482 13.31 -19.77 21.82
CA ARG A 482 14.14 -19.90 20.63
C ARG A 482 15.39 -20.73 20.91
N SER A 483 15.64 -21.69 20.04
CA SER A 483 16.76 -22.61 20.10
C SER A 483 17.63 -22.49 18.84
N THR A 484 18.92 -22.82 18.97
CA THR A 484 19.82 -22.96 17.84
C THR A 484 19.42 -24.12 16.90
N THR A 485 18.49 -24.98 17.32
CA THR A 485 17.99 -26.11 16.51
C THR A 485 16.67 -25.81 15.80
N ASP A 486 16.05 -24.64 16.04
CA ASP A 486 14.80 -24.26 15.38
C ASP A 486 15.02 -24.04 13.88
N VAL A 487 13.96 -24.22 13.11
CA VAL A 487 13.81 -23.66 11.77
C VAL A 487 13.00 -22.38 11.82
N ALA A 488 12.97 -21.59 10.75
CA ALA A 488 12.11 -20.42 10.61
C ALA A 488 10.95 -20.75 9.65
N PRO A 489 9.79 -21.24 10.17
CA PRO A 489 8.78 -21.85 9.33
C PRO A 489 8.15 -20.88 8.32
N ALA A 490 7.60 -19.75 8.76
CA ALA A 490 6.88 -18.82 7.90
C ALA A 490 7.80 -17.96 7.03
N SER A 491 8.96 -17.55 7.55
CA SER A 491 9.81 -16.57 6.86
C SER A 491 10.89 -17.19 5.96
N THR A 492 11.35 -18.40 6.25
CA THR A 492 12.47 -19.01 5.48
C THR A 492 12.10 -20.39 4.94
N LEU A 493 11.61 -21.31 5.78
CA LEU A 493 11.36 -22.68 5.34
C LEU A 493 10.26 -22.74 4.29
N HIS A 494 9.08 -22.18 4.57
CA HIS A 494 7.97 -22.11 3.64
C HIS A 494 8.39 -21.44 2.32
N HIS A 495 9.07 -20.30 2.39
CA HIS A 495 9.46 -19.54 1.22
C HIS A 495 10.37 -20.34 0.28
N HIS A 496 11.43 -20.90 0.81
CA HIS A 496 12.36 -21.66 0.00
C HIS A 496 11.81 -23.02 -0.45
N TRP A 497 10.94 -23.65 0.35
CA TRP A 497 10.23 -24.86 -0.06
C TRP A 497 9.29 -24.58 -1.22
N ALA A 498 8.48 -23.52 -1.12
CA ALA A 498 7.58 -23.12 -2.19
C ALA A 498 8.31 -22.75 -3.48
N ILE A 499 9.48 -22.08 -3.39
CA ILE A 499 10.35 -21.81 -4.55
C ILE A 499 10.90 -23.14 -5.13
N ALA A 500 11.39 -24.05 -4.29
CA ALA A 500 11.97 -25.32 -4.74
C ALA A 500 10.95 -26.22 -5.45
N THR A 501 9.65 -26.10 -5.09
CA THR A 501 8.54 -26.88 -5.64
C THR A 501 7.74 -26.12 -6.71
N GLY A 502 8.21 -24.96 -7.18
CA GLY A 502 7.58 -24.19 -8.26
C GLY A 502 6.27 -23.49 -7.86
N ARG A 503 5.96 -23.39 -6.56
CA ARG A 503 4.76 -22.71 -6.03
C ARG A 503 5.02 -21.26 -5.63
N ALA A 504 6.26 -20.79 -5.73
CA ALA A 504 6.63 -19.41 -5.49
C ALA A 504 7.77 -18.97 -6.40
N VAL A 505 7.87 -17.66 -6.59
CA VAL A 505 8.96 -17.00 -7.31
C VAL A 505 9.51 -15.84 -6.48
N PRO A 506 10.80 -15.50 -6.59
CA PRO A 506 11.35 -14.28 -5.98
C PRO A 506 10.65 -13.03 -6.49
N ALA A 507 10.47 -12.07 -5.61
CA ALA A 507 9.89 -10.75 -5.91
C ALA A 507 10.62 -9.65 -5.16
N GLU A 508 10.49 -8.42 -5.67
CA GLU A 508 11.06 -7.24 -5.03
C GLU A 508 9.97 -6.49 -4.26
N TYR A 509 10.22 -6.26 -2.96
CA TYR A 509 9.43 -5.38 -2.12
C TYR A 509 10.31 -4.21 -1.66
N ARG A 510 9.80 -3.01 -1.77
CA ARG A 510 10.49 -1.82 -1.24
C ARG A 510 10.24 -1.74 0.26
N PHE A 511 11.29 -1.89 1.03
CA PHE A 511 11.20 -2.11 2.47
C PHE A 511 12.17 -1.22 3.25
N ARG A 512 11.74 -0.77 4.44
CA ARG A 512 12.54 -0.05 5.40
C ARG A 512 12.51 -0.72 6.77
N TYR A 513 13.67 -1.15 7.23
CA TYR A 513 13.84 -1.60 8.62
C TYR A 513 14.31 -0.44 9.49
N VAL A 514 13.63 -0.21 10.62
CA VAL A 514 13.96 0.80 11.61
C VAL A 514 14.12 0.09 12.96
N GLN A 515 15.34 0.07 13.48
CA GLN A 515 15.58 -0.40 14.84
C GLN A 515 15.32 0.74 15.82
N LEU A 516 14.49 0.49 16.81
CA LEU A 516 14.17 1.43 17.89
C LEU A 516 15.39 1.64 18.79
N GLY A 517 15.43 2.74 19.52
CA GLY A 517 16.54 3.07 20.45
C GLY A 517 17.87 3.43 19.79
N THR A 518 17.97 3.38 18.45
CA THR A 518 19.20 3.78 17.75
C THR A 518 19.26 5.29 17.51
N PRO A 519 20.48 5.89 17.47
CA PRO A 519 20.64 7.34 17.26
C PRO A 519 20.00 7.85 15.95
N ASP A 520 19.87 7.01 14.92
CA ASP A 520 19.32 7.38 13.61
C ASP A 520 17.82 7.09 13.47
N MET A 521 17.16 6.50 14.47
CA MET A 521 15.74 6.17 14.48
C MET A 521 14.87 7.36 14.07
N ARG A 522 15.01 8.51 14.75
CA ARG A 522 14.21 9.72 14.46
C ARG A 522 14.35 10.20 13.02
N ARG A 523 15.57 10.13 12.47
CA ARG A 523 15.83 10.48 11.06
C ARG A 523 15.15 9.52 10.09
N ARG A 524 15.13 8.22 10.39
CA ARG A 524 14.45 7.21 9.57
C ARG A 524 12.94 7.38 9.63
N LEU A 525 12.35 7.60 10.82
CA LEU A 525 10.92 7.91 10.96
C LEU A 525 10.53 9.16 10.18
N ALA A 526 11.33 10.23 10.24
CA ALA A 526 11.08 11.46 9.48
C ALA A 526 11.11 11.24 7.95
N ARG A 527 11.95 10.33 7.43
CA ARG A 527 11.95 9.95 6.01
C ARG A 527 10.66 9.23 5.61
N LEU A 528 10.20 8.27 6.41
CA LEU A 528 8.93 7.58 6.19
C LEU A 528 7.76 8.56 6.22
N GLU A 529 7.79 9.53 7.12
CA GLU A 529 6.77 10.59 7.23
C GLU A 529 6.81 11.55 6.02
N ALA A 530 7.99 11.82 5.49
CA ALA A 530 8.17 12.64 4.28
C ALA A 530 7.78 11.93 2.97
N GLY A 531 7.29 10.69 3.04
CA GLY A 531 6.83 9.94 1.87
C GLY A 531 7.94 9.15 1.17
N GLU A 532 8.85 8.54 1.95
CA GLU A 532 9.84 7.60 1.39
C GLU A 532 9.14 6.51 0.57
N ASP A 533 9.65 6.24 -0.62
CA ASP A 533 9.06 5.33 -1.60
C ASP A 533 9.31 3.86 -1.22
N VAL A 534 8.63 3.40 -0.18
CA VAL A 534 8.64 2.01 0.28
C VAL A 534 7.22 1.45 0.39
N ASP A 535 7.07 0.14 0.21
CA ASP A 535 5.80 -0.57 0.33
C ASP A 535 5.48 -0.88 1.80
N PHE A 536 6.53 -1.31 2.52
CA PHE A 536 6.44 -1.78 3.90
C PHE A 536 7.57 -1.22 4.74
N PHE A 537 7.34 -1.14 6.03
CA PHE A 537 8.39 -0.90 7.01
C PHE A 537 8.15 -1.72 8.27
N CYS A 538 9.24 -1.96 9.01
CA CYS A 538 9.22 -2.60 10.32
C CYS A 538 9.84 -1.66 11.35
N LEU A 539 9.23 -1.60 12.54
CA LEU A 539 9.74 -0.87 13.71
C LEU A 539 10.09 -1.88 14.80
N ASN A 540 11.31 -2.35 14.80
CA ASN A 540 11.72 -3.47 15.64
C ASN A 540 12.47 -3.00 16.89
N ASP A 541 12.05 -3.50 18.07
CA ASP A 541 12.73 -3.32 19.35
C ASP A 541 13.48 -4.59 19.76
N VAL A 542 14.76 -4.67 19.43
CA VAL A 542 15.59 -5.84 19.79
C VAL A 542 16.38 -5.62 21.08
N ASP A 543 16.97 -4.46 21.27
CA ASP A 543 17.96 -4.19 22.34
C ASP A 543 17.93 -2.71 22.78
N THR A 544 16.77 -2.05 22.82
CA THR A 544 16.71 -0.67 23.30
C THR A 544 17.15 -0.58 24.75
N ALA A 545 18.17 0.25 25.02
CA ALA A 545 18.66 0.45 26.37
C ALA A 545 17.53 0.95 27.29
N PRO A 546 17.45 0.50 28.55
CA PRO A 546 16.39 0.91 29.47
C PRO A 546 16.21 2.42 29.59
N ALA A 547 17.30 3.19 29.53
CA ALA A 547 17.27 4.65 29.59
C ALA A 547 16.60 5.31 28.37
N ASP A 548 16.68 4.69 27.19
CA ASP A 548 16.18 5.23 25.93
C ASP A 548 14.77 4.72 25.58
N ARG A 549 14.28 3.69 26.27
CA ARG A 549 13.06 2.96 25.95
C ARG A 549 11.83 3.87 25.94
N ALA A 550 11.62 4.68 26.97
CA ALA A 550 10.48 5.60 27.04
C ALA A 550 10.52 6.66 25.92
N ALA A 551 11.69 7.20 25.58
CA ALA A 551 11.83 8.19 24.52
C ALA A 551 11.62 7.57 23.12
N ALA A 552 12.08 6.34 22.91
CA ALA A 552 11.86 5.59 21.67
C ALA A 552 10.38 5.26 21.46
N GLN A 553 9.71 4.74 22.50
CA GLN A 553 8.29 4.44 22.51
C GLN A 553 7.43 5.67 22.19
N LEU A 554 7.71 6.80 22.87
CA LEU A 554 6.98 8.05 22.62
C LEU A 554 7.15 8.54 21.18
N ALA A 555 8.38 8.49 20.64
CA ALA A 555 8.66 8.91 19.27
C ALA A 555 7.98 8.01 18.23
N MET A 556 8.02 6.69 18.44
CA MET A 556 7.35 5.70 17.60
C MET A 556 5.83 5.90 17.61
N ARG A 557 5.22 5.99 18.80
CA ARG A 557 3.78 6.19 18.95
C ARG A 557 3.31 7.48 18.28
N ALA A 558 4.01 8.59 18.51
CA ALA A 558 3.70 9.86 17.85
C ALA A 558 3.80 9.79 16.32
N PHE A 559 4.76 9.02 15.79
CA PHE A 559 4.88 8.76 14.35
C PHE A 559 3.70 7.92 13.84
N LEU A 560 3.37 6.81 14.49
CA LEU A 560 2.31 5.89 14.09
C LEU A 560 0.92 6.55 14.16
N GLU A 561 0.64 7.36 15.20
CA GLU A 561 -0.61 8.13 15.31
C GLU A 561 -0.77 9.15 14.16
N ARG A 562 0.32 9.76 13.71
CA ARG A 562 0.27 10.63 12.53
C ARG A 562 0.10 9.85 11.24
N LYS A 563 0.79 8.72 11.12
CA LYS A 563 0.77 7.89 9.91
C LYS A 563 -0.57 7.19 9.71
N TYR A 564 -1.15 6.63 10.79
CA TYR A 564 -2.39 5.85 10.81
C TYR A 564 -3.40 6.44 11.81
N PRO A 565 -3.97 7.62 11.51
CA PRO A 565 -4.74 8.39 12.48
C PRO A 565 -6.15 7.85 12.73
N PHE A 566 -6.66 6.99 11.85
CA PHE A 566 -8.02 6.49 11.94
C PHE A 566 -8.07 5.12 12.59
N ARG A 567 -9.11 4.89 13.36
CA ARG A 567 -9.37 3.58 13.95
C ARG A 567 -9.67 2.56 12.87
N SER A 568 -9.18 1.35 13.05
CA SER A 568 -9.64 0.22 12.26
C SER A 568 -11.01 -0.25 12.75
N ARG A 569 -11.73 -0.99 11.92
CA ARG A 569 -12.99 -1.65 12.29
C ARG A 569 -12.83 -2.65 13.43
N PHE A 570 -11.61 -3.06 13.73
CA PHE A 570 -11.28 -4.00 14.79
C PHE A 570 -11.10 -3.33 16.16
N GLU A 571 -11.15 -2.01 16.26
CA GLU A 571 -11.01 -1.29 17.52
C GLU A 571 -12.37 -1.03 18.15
N ARG A 572 -12.51 -1.34 19.44
CA ARG A 572 -13.72 -1.02 20.22
C ARG A 572 -14.13 0.44 20.03
N ALA A 573 -15.42 0.69 19.89
CA ALA A 573 -15.93 2.05 19.84
C ALA A 573 -15.47 2.84 21.08
N ALA A 574 -15.08 4.12 20.92
CA ALA A 574 -14.82 4.95 22.09
C ALA A 574 -16.09 5.03 22.92
N PRO A 575 -16.01 4.95 24.27
CA PRO A 575 -17.15 5.25 25.09
C PRO A 575 -17.68 6.64 24.69
N VAL A 576 -18.96 6.68 24.33
CA VAL A 576 -19.63 7.95 24.01
C VAL A 576 -19.59 8.78 25.29
N ALA A 577 -18.82 9.88 25.29
CA ALA A 577 -18.81 10.79 26.41
C ALA A 577 -20.27 11.18 26.72
N PRO A 578 -20.73 11.08 27.96
CA PRO A 578 -22.10 11.47 28.32
C PRO A 578 -22.32 12.90 27.84
N ARG A 579 -23.37 13.11 27.04
CA ARG A 579 -23.77 14.46 26.64
C ARG A 579 -23.92 15.28 27.91
N PRO A 580 -23.30 16.47 28.01
CA PRO A 580 -23.53 17.32 29.16
C PRO A 580 -25.03 17.50 29.30
N SER A 581 -25.60 17.09 30.44
CA SER A 581 -27.00 17.30 30.78
C SER A 581 -27.28 18.81 30.64
N ARG A 582 -28.23 19.15 29.78
CA ARG A 582 -28.73 20.53 29.72
C ARG A 582 -29.14 20.90 31.13
N LEU A 583 -28.37 21.77 31.77
CA LEU A 583 -28.78 22.45 32.97
C LEU A 583 -30.08 23.21 32.62
N THR A 584 -31.20 22.67 33.05
CA THR A 584 -32.46 23.42 33.13
C THR A 584 -32.24 24.50 34.17
N LEU A 585 -32.08 25.73 33.72
CA LEU A 585 -32.15 26.91 34.61
C LEU A 585 -33.55 26.95 35.20
N PRO A 586 -33.72 27.13 36.52
CA PRO A 586 -35.02 27.34 37.10
C PRO A 586 -35.55 28.68 36.58
N VAL A 587 -36.76 28.66 36.03
CA VAL A 587 -37.54 29.87 35.71
C VAL A 587 -38.07 30.41 37.04
N ASN A 588 -37.57 31.58 37.45
CA ASN A 588 -38.22 32.45 38.44
C ASN A 588 -39.06 33.47 37.71
#